data_63773f7cf60bd175cbbc9649a2bdaff0
#
_entry.id   63773f7cf60bd175cbbc9649a2bdaff0
#
_cell.length_a   1.000
_cell.length_b   1.000
_cell.length_c   1.000
_cell.angle_alpha   90.00
_cell.angle_beta   90.00
_cell.angle_gamma   90.00
#
_symmetry.space_group_name_H-M   'P 1'
#
loop_
_entity.id
_entity.type
_entity.pdbx_description
1 polymer ?
#
loop_
_entity_poly.entity_id
_entity_poly.type
_entity_poly.pdbx_seq_one_letter_code
_entity_poly.pdbx_strand_id
1 'polypeptide(L)'
;MAASEADIINFRWKKISIVMQSALNALNPVLSVGEQIHDVLKIHKGLIGSEASNRAKELLSLVDIEHNRLDSFPHQLSGGMKQRIVIAIALAIMPPIIIMDEPTTALDVIVEREIISKVIELRKKLGFTILFITHDLNLLLEFADRLAIMKDGEIVELDEVKNIQKGGKHPYTNKLIGSIPSASGVRQKGLLTKPDKLTFPKDPILEVRDLKKMFQSPGLFNKDKLLAVDKVSFKVFKGEIVGLVGESGSGKSTIAKLVTRLIRPSAGSIYLNGKNKKVTESRNVPLEYRKTVQMVFQDPFGSLNSIHTVYHHLARPLFRHKLKNQTEMFPYIVHLLEKVGLTPGNKFAKKFPHEMSGGERQRVAIARALSLDPQIIVADEPTSMLDVSIRMDVLEIFAKLRKENNLTVLFITHDLASARYLADRIIVLKNGSIVEENASEKLIQNPKKEYTKQLVTAASPGWLSSLGENFEKKEEYNDQ
;
A
#
# COMPACT_ATOMS: atom_id res chain seq x y z
N MET A 1 -36.70 2.20 -20.00
CA MET A 1 -36.99 0.82 -20.45
C MET A 1 -35.97 -0.10 -19.81
N ALA A 2 -36.39 -1.12 -19.10
CA ALA A 2 -35.50 -2.14 -18.58
C ALA A 2 -35.05 -3.02 -19.78
N ALA A 3 -33.75 -3.15 -19.99
CA ALA A 3 -33.18 -4.05 -20.99
C ALA A 3 -33.53 -5.51 -20.63
N SER A 4 -33.80 -6.34 -21.62
CA SER A 4 -34.03 -7.76 -21.41
C SER A 4 -32.71 -8.44 -20.95
N GLU A 5 -32.83 -9.58 -20.30
CA GLU A 5 -31.65 -10.35 -19.85
C GLU A 5 -30.76 -10.76 -21.05
N ALA A 6 -31.38 -11.07 -22.20
CA ALA A 6 -30.66 -11.36 -23.44
C ALA A 6 -29.90 -10.13 -23.97
N ASP A 7 -30.48 -8.93 -23.88
CA ASP A 7 -29.79 -7.68 -24.27
C ASP A 7 -28.60 -7.40 -23.36
N ILE A 8 -28.74 -7.64 -22.06
CA ILE A 8 -27.65 -7.47 -21.07
C ILE A 8 -26.49 -8.43 -21.36
N ILE A 9 -26.79 -9.71 -21.68
CA ILE A 9 -25.79 -10.72 -22.05
C ILE A 9 -25.05 -10.32 -23.32
N ASN A 10 -25.79 -9.84 -24.36
CA ASN A 10 -25.18 -9.37 -25.59
C ASN A 10 -24.37 -8.08 -25.43
N PHE A 11 -24.69 -7.25 -24.45
CA PHE A 11 -24.00 -6.00 -24.17
C PHE A 11 -22.69 -6.24 -23.40
N ARG A 12 -22.72 -7.16 -22.44
CA ARG A 12 -21.55 -7.59 -21.69
C ARG A 12 -20.49 -8.15 -22.64
N TRP A 13 -19.23 -7.81 -22.37
CA TRP A 13 -18.05 -8.16 -23.15
C TRP A 13 -18.00 -7.50 -24.55
N LYS A 14 -19.05 -7.53 -25.35
CA LYS A 14 -19.03 -6.96 -26.70
C LYS A 14 -19.00 -5.44 -26.74
N LYS A 15 -19.67 -4.78 -25.79
CA LYS A 15 -19.73 -3.31 -25.69
C LYS A 15 -18.99 -2.79 -24.46
N ILE A 16 -19.01 -3.52 -23.37
CA ILE A 16 -18.35 -3.16 -22.12
C ILE A 16 -17.65 -4.38 -21.56
N SER A 17 -16.35 -4.27 -21.25
CA SER A 17 -15.62 -5.21 -20.41
C SER A 17 -15.25 -4.57 -19.09
N ILE A 18 -14.97 -5.40 -18.09
CA ILE A 18 -14.64 -4.94 -16.74
C ILE A 18 -13.35 -5.62 -16.28
N VAL A 19 -12.42 -4.79 -15.78
CA VAL A 19 -11.29 -5.20 -14.96
C VAL A 19 -11.69 -4.95 -13.52
N MET A 20 -11.96 -6.01 -12.77
CA MET A 20 -12.47 -5.90 -11.40
C MET A 20 -11.35 -5.62 -10.39
N GLN A 21 -11.72 -5.03 -9.27
CA GLN A 21 -10.86 -4.87 -8.09
C GLN A 21 -10.25 -6.22 -7.71
N SER A 22 -8.97 -6.23 -7.33
CA SER A 22 -8.29 -7.46 -6.94
C SER A 22 -8.14 -8.49 -8.06
N ALA A 23 -7.48 -8.09 -9.16
CA ALA A 23 -7.12 -9.00 -10.26
C ALA A 23 -6.38 -10.27 -9.80
N LEU A 24 -5.79 -10.24 -8.60
CA LEU A 24 -5.18 -11.40 -7.96
C LEU A 24 -6.17 -12.56 -7.77
N ASN A 25 -7.46 -12.25 -7.60
CA ASN A 25 -8.55 -13.20 -7.39
C ASN A 25 -9.44 -13.38 -8.65
N ALA A 26 -9.24 -12.56 -9.69
CA ALA A 26 -10.05 -12.61 -10.91
C ALA A 26 -9.66 -13.78 -11.82
N LEU A 27 -8.42 -14.27 -11.72
CA LEU A 27 -7.95 -15.43 -12.47
C LEU A 27 -8.29 -16.73 -11.73
N ASN A 28 -8.84 -17.70 -12.46
CA ASN A 28 -9.10 -19.03 -11.93
C ASN A 28 -7.76 -19.75 -11.63
N PRO A 29 -7.47 -20.12 -10.37
CA PRO A 29 -6.16 -20.67 -9.99
C PRO A 29 -5.86 -22.06 -10.53
N VAL A 30 -6.87 -22.80 -11.01
CA VAL A 30 -6.73 -24.17 -11.53
C VAL A 30 -6.67 -24.23 -13.06
N LEU A 31 -6.80 -23.08 -13.75
CA LEU A 31 -6.66 -22.99 -15.21
C LEU A 31 -5.38 -22.23 -15.56
N SER A 32 -4.73 -22.60 -16.65
CA SER A 32 -3.62 -21.83 -17.21
C SER A 32 -4.09 -20.48 -17.77
N VAL A 33 -3.18 -19.56 -17.99
CA VAL A 33 -3.45 -18.26 -18.63
C VAL A 33 -4.07 -18.45 -20.02
N GLY A 34 -3.50 -19.38 -20.80
CA GLY A 34 -3.97 -19.68 -22.15
C GLY A 34 -5.40 -20.20 -22.16
N GLU A 35 -5.74 -21.14 -21.28
CA GLU A 35 -7.09 -21.67 -21.17
C GLU A 35 -8.11 -20.57 -20.88
N GLN A 36 -7.81 -19.67 -19.95
CA GLN A 36 -8.72 -18.56 -19.60
C GLN A 36 -8.91 -17.56 -20.74
N ILE A 37 -7.86 -17.26 -21.50
CA ILE A 37 -7.96 -16.40 -22.70
C ILE A 37 -8.75 -17.12 -23.80
N HIS A 38 -8.49 -18.41 -24.03
CA HIS A 38 -9.18 -19.22 -25.03
C HIS A 38 -10.67 -19.33 -24.75
N ASP A 39 -11.09 -19.49 -23.49
CA ASP A 39 -12.50 -19.54 -23.12
C ASP A 39 -13.24 -18.25 -23.53
N VAL A 40 -12.66 -17.08 -23.28
CA VAL A 40 -13.23 -15.79 -23.66
C VAL A 40 -13.31 -15.66 -25.20
N LEU A 41 -12.23 -16.03 -25.91
CA LEU A 41 -12.18 -15.96 -27.36
C LEU A 41 -13.19 -16.93 -28.01
N LYS A 42 -13.33 -18.14 -27.48
CA LYS A 42 -14.30 -19.15 -27.94
C LYS A 42 -15.75 -18.67 -27.76
N ILE A 43 -16.08 -18.22 -26.52
CA ILE A 43 -17.45 -17.83 -26.18
C ILE A 43 -17.92 -16.60 -26.98
N HIS A 44 -17.05 -15.60 -27.12
CA HIS A 44 -17.46 -14.29 -27.61
C HIS A 44 -17.07 -14.01 -29.09
N LYS A 45 -16.05 -14.71 -29.62
CA LYS A 45 -15.58 -14.57 -31.01
C LYS A 45 -15.69 -15.86 -31.83
N GLY A 46 -15.99 -16.99 -31.20
CA GLY A 46 -16.03 -18.29 -31.87
C GLY A 46 -14.64 -18.81 -32.30
N LEU A 47 -13.55 -18.19 -31.84
CA LEU A 47 -12.20 -18.60 -32.20
C LEU A 47 -11.80 -19.86 -31.42
N ILE A 48 -11.23 -20.85 -32.13
CA ILE A 48 -10.79 -22.13 -31.59
C ILE A 48 -9.42 -22.53 -32.16
N GLY A 49 -8.73 -23.49 -31.51
CA GLY A 49 -7.49 -24.09 -32.03
C GLY A 49 -6.38 -23.08 -32.26
N SER A 50 -5.75 -23.14 -33.43
CA SER A 50 -4.60 -22.28 -33.77
C SER A 50 -4.92 -20.79 -33.83
N GLU A 51 -6.14 -20.43 -34.27
CA GLU A 51 -6.56 -19.01 -34.33
C GLU A 51 -6.67 -18.41 -32.93
N ALA A 52 -7.29 -19.14 -31.98
CA ALA A 52 -7.36 -18.71 -30.59
C ALA A 52 -5.96 -18.61 -29.97
N SER A 53 -5.07 -19.56 -30.26
CA SER A 53 -3.70 -19.55 -29.74
C SER A 53 -2.87 -18.38 -30.28
N ASN A 54 -2.99 -18.05 -31.57
CA ASN A 54 -2.31 -16.92 -32.16
C ASN A 54 -2.85 -15.60 -31.56
N ARG A 55 -4.17 -15.49 -31.42
CA ARG A 55 -4.79 -14.31 -30.81
C ARG A 55 -4.40 -14.15 -29.35
N ALA A 56 -4.29 -15.25 -28.58
CA ALA A 56 -3.81 -15.22 -27.19
C ALA A 56 -2.36 -14.71 -27.08
N LYS A 57 -1.46 -15.13 -27.99
CA LYS A 57 -0.11 -14.61 -28.07
C LYS A 57 -0.06 -13.10 -28.37
N GLU A 58 -0.87 -12.64 -29.32
CA GLU A 58 -1.00 -11.21 -29.62
C GLU A 58 -1.46 -10.40 -28.38
N LEU A 59 -2.45 -10.91 -27.66
CA LEU A 59 -2.97 -10.27 -26.44
C LEU A 59 -1.90 -10.18 -25.35
N LEU A 60 -1.08 -11.24 -25.15
CA LEU A 60 0.03 -11.17 -24.21
C LEU A 60 1.09 -10.17 -24.66
N SER A 61 1.42 -10.12 -25.96
CA SER A 61 2.34 -9.11 -26.50
C SER A 61 1.85 -7.68 -26.27
N LEU A 62 0.54 -7.42 -26.41
CA LEU A 62 -0.04 -6.08 -26.14
C LEU A 62 0.19 -5.58 -24.72
N VAL A 63 0.34 -6.49 -23.75
CA VAL A 63 0.54 -6.16 -22.34
C VAL A 63 1.96 -6.48 -21.85
N ASP A 64 2.90 -6.66 -22.75
CA ASP A 64 4.33 -6.95 -22.49
C ASP A 64 4.53 -8.21 -21.62
N ILE A 65 3.81 -9.29 -21.93
CA ILE A 65 3.94 -10.60 -21.31
C ILE A 65 4.49 -11.60 -22.34
N GLU A 66 5.49 -12.36 -21.96
CA GLU A 66 6.09 -13.40 -22.80
C GLU A 66 5.08 -14.52 -23.15
N HIS A 67 5.12 -15.02 -24.39
CA HIS A 67 4.20 -16.04 -24.88
C HIS A 67 4.28 -17.37 -24.12
N ASN A 68 5.45 -17.71 -23.56
CA ASN A 68 5.65 -18.91 -22.74
C ASN A 68 4.80 -18.89 -21.45
N ARG A 69 4.24 -17.73 -21.06
CA ARG A 69 3.35 -17.59 -19.92
C ARG A 69 1.92 -18.08 -20.18
N LEU A 70 1.57 -18.44 -21.43
CA LEU A 70 0.26 -19.06 -21.72
C LEU A 70 0.06 -20.36 -20.93
N ASP A 71 1.11 -21.14 -20.73
CA ASP A 71 1.06 -22.41 -19.98
C ASP A 71 1.20 -22.22 -18.46
N SER A 72 1.45 -20.99 -18.02
CA SER A 72 1.62 -20.70 -16.59
C SER A 72 0.27 -20.63 -15.87
N PHE A 73 0.26 -21.08 -14.61
CA PHE A 73 -0.87 -20.92 -13.70
C PHE A 73 -0.77 -19.60 -12.91
N PRO A 74 -1.87 -19.04 -12.44
CA PRO A 74 -1.87 -17.77 -11.70
C PRO A 74 -0.90 -17.72 -10.51
N HIS A 75 -0.72 -18.83 -9.78
CA HIS A 75 0.20 -18.87 -8.64
C HIS A 75 1.70 -18.75 -9.02
N GLN A 76 2.04 -18.92 -10.29
CA GLN A 76 3.41 -18.82 -10.83
C GLN A 76 3.75 -17.39 -11.30
N LEU A 77 2.79 -16.46 -11.24
CA LEU A 77 2.89 -15.11 -11.77
C LEU A 77 3.01 -14.07 -10.65
N SER A 78 3.75 -12.98 -10.90
CA SER A 78 3.76 -11.81 -10.03
C SER A 78 2.41 -11.08 -10.04
N GLY A 79 2.17 -10.21 -9.05
CA GLY A 79 0.94 -9.40 -9.00
C GLY A 79 0.74 -8.55 -10.25
N GLY A 80 1.78 -7.86 -10.69
CA GLY A 80 1.74 -7.04 -11.92
C GLY A 80 1.50 -7.85 -13.19
N MET A 81 2.08 -9.06 -13.30
CA MET A 81 1.80 -9.96 -14.43
C MET A 81 0.34 -10.41 -14.45
N LYS A 82 -0.23 -10.79 -13.30
CA LYS A 82 -1.64 -11.15 -13.18
C LYS A 82 -2.55 -9.99 -13.64
N GLN A 83 -2.22 -8.77 -13.19
CA GLN A 83 -2.98 -7.59 -13.58
C GLN A 83 -2.93 -7.34 -15.09
N ARG A 84 -1.74 -7.40 -15.70
CA ARG A 84 -1.57 -7.26 -17.15
C ARG A 84 -2.34 -8.33 -17.92
N ILE A 85 -2.39 -9.57 -17.43
CA ILE A 85 -3.18 -10.66 -18.03
C ILE A 85 -4.68 -10.38 -17.93
N VAL A 86 -5.18 -9.91 -16.79
CA VAL A 86 -6.60 -9.53 -16.65
C VAL A 86 -6.97 -8.39 -17.61
N ILE A 87 -6.08 -7.42 -17.80
CA ILE A 87 -6.26 -6.37 -18.83
C ILE A 87 -6.26 -6.97 -20.24
N ALA A 88 -5.36 -7.92 -20.57
CA ALA A 88 -5.35 -8.62 -21.86
C ALA A 88 -6.66 -9.38 -22.10
N ILE A 89 -7.19 -10.05 -21.09
CA ILE A 89 -8.49 -10.73 -21.14
C ILE A 89 -9.63 -9.72 -21.41
N ALA A 90 -9.63 -8.58 -20.72
CA ALA A 90 -10.63 -7.52 -20.93
C ALA A 90 -10.57 -6.93 -22.34
N LEU A 91 -9.38 -6.91 -22.96
CA LEU A 91 -9.13 -6.45 -24.34
C LEU A 91 -9.35 -7.55 -25.39
N ALA A 92 -9.59 -8.81 -25.02
CA ALA A 92 -9.64 -9.94 -25.95
C ALA A 92 -10.63 -9.72 -27.11
N ILE A 93 -11.75 -9.02 -26.84
CA ILE A 93 -12.83 -8.77 -27.79
C ILE A 93 -12.77 -7.37 -28.39
N MET A 94 -11.84 -6.52 -27.93
CA MET A 94 -11.73 -5.10 -28.29
C MET A 94 -13.05 -4.33 -28.06
N PRO A 95 -13.56 -4.26 -26.83
CA PRO A 95 -14.78 -3.52 -26.53
C PRO A 95 -14.53 -2.01 -26.64
N PRO A 96 -15.53 -1.21 -27.04
CA PRO A 96 -15.39 0.24 -27.10
C PRO A 96 -15.27 0.92 -25.73
N ILE A 97 -15.71 0.25 -24.65
CA ILE A 97 -15.64 0.76 -23.28
C ILE A 97 -15.04 -0.30 -22.36
N ILE A 98 -14.07 0.10 -21.55
CA ILE A 98 -13.48 -0.73 -20.50
C ILE A 98 -13.69 -0.02 -19.16
N ILE A 99 -14.32 -0.70 -18.22
CA ILE A 99 -14.43 -0.26 -16.83
C ILE A 99 -13.26 -0.87 -16.07
N MET A 100 -12.49 -0.03 -15.38
CA MET A 100 -11.37 -0.45 -14.54
C MET A 100 -11.68 -0.04 -13.10
N ASP A 101 -12.03 -1.03 -12.27
CA ASP A 101 -12.38 -0.82 -10.87
C ASP A 101 -11.18 -1.12 -9.98
N GLU A 102 -10.54 -0.07 -9.49
CA GLU A 102 -9.31 -0.12 -8.68
C GLU A 102 -8.25 -1.10 -9.23
N PRO A 103 -7.86 -0.99 -10.51
CA PRO A 103 -7.05 -2.00 -11.17
C PRO A 103 -5.63 -2.11 -10.61
N THR A 104 -5.16 -1.15 -9.84
CA THR A 104 -3.80 -1.09 -9.31
C THR A 104 -3.73 -1.33 -7.80
N THR A 105 -4.85 -1.59 -7.15
CA THR A 105 -4.90 -1.87 -5.71
C THR A 105 -4.00 -3.07 -5.35
N ALA A 106 -3.22 -2.93 -4.29
CA ALA A 106 -2.24 -3.90 -3.80
C ALA A 106 -0.98 -4.08 -4.67
N LEU A 107 -0.76 -3.22 -5.66
CA LEU A 107 0.51 -3.14 -6.40
C LEU A 107 1.42 -2.07 -5.77
N ASP A 108 2.72 -2.22 -5.97
CA ASP A 108 3.65 -1.15 -5.63
C ASP A 108 3.64 -0.03 -6.67
N VAL A 109 4.09 1.15 -6.27
CA VAL A 109 3.98 2.38 -7.07
C VAL A 109 4.65 2.25 -8.45
N ILE A 110 5.78 1.56 -8.56
CA ILE A 110 6.48 1.40 -9.85
C ILE A 110 5.66 0.54 -10.80
N VAL A 111 5.21 -0.64 -10.34
CA VAL A 111 4.38 -1.55 -11.14
C VAL A 111 3.03 -0.92 -11.50
N GLU A 112 2.42 -0.18 -10.57
CA GLU A 112 1.20 0.61 -10.83
C GLU A 112 1.41 1.57 -12.00
N ARG A 113 2.49 2.37 -11.96
CA ARG A 113 2.81 3.35 -13.00
C ARG A 113 3.08 2.69 -14.36
N GLU A 114 3.80 1.57 -14.37
CA GLU A 114 4.02 0.80 -15.61
C GLU A 114 2.71 0.31 -16.22
N ILE A 115 1.78 -0.22 -15.41
CA ILE A 115 0.48 -0.70 -15.89
C ILE A 115 -0.36 0.44 -16.44
N ILE A 116 -0.44 1.57 -15.74
CA ILE A 116 -1.22 2.73 -16.19
C ILE A 116 -0.63 3.31 -17.48
N SER A 117 0.70 3.42 -17.59
CA SER A 117 1.37 3.84 -18.81
C SER A 117 0.98 2.95 -20.00
N LYS A 118 1.01 1.63 -19.78
CA LYS A 118 0.63 0.67 -20.80
C LYS A 118 -0.84 0.77 -21.19
N VAL A 119 -1.72 0.97 -20.23
CA VAL A 119 -3.16 1.19 -20.49
C VAL A 119 -3.40 2.45 -21.33
N ILE A 120 -2.70 3.53 -21.03
CA ILE A 120 -2.80 4.78 -21.79
C ILE A 120 -2.27 4.61 -23.22
N GLU A 121 -1.13 3.92 -23.41
CA GLU A 121 -0.57 3.56 -24.72
C GLU A 121 -1.60 2.75 -25.53
N LEU A 122 -2.17 1.70 -24.92
CA LEU A 122 -3.17 0.85 -25.56
C LEU A 122 -4.44 1.64 -25.91
N ARG A 123 -4.90 2.54 -25.03
CA ARG A 123 -6.04 3.43 -25.32
C ARG A 123 -5.78 4.28 -26.56
N LYS A 124 -4.61 4.90 -26.68
CA LYS A 124 -4.23 5.70 -27.84
C LYS A 124 -4.16 4.86 -29.12
N LYS A 125 -3.61 3.64 -29.06
CA LYS A 125 -3.45 2.73 -30.19
C LYS A 125 -4.75 2.11 -30.66
N LEU A 126 -5.63 1.73 -29.74
CA LEU A 126 -6.83 0.91 -30.00
C LEU A 126 -8.15 1.72 -29.98
N GLY A 127 -8.13 2.96 -29.48
CA GLY A 127 -9.26 3.89 -29.54
C GLY A 127 -10.43 3.60 -28.60
N PHE A 128 -10.24 2.83 -27.52
CA PHE A 128 -11.31 2.55 -26.55
C PHE A 128 -11.43 3.65 -25.48
N THR A 129 -12.62 3.73 -24.89
CA THR A 129 -12.88 4.62 -23.74
C THR A 129 -12.67 3.88 -22.42
N ILE A 130 -12.12 4.56 -21.44
CA ILE A 130 -11.91 4.01 -20.09
C ILE A 130 -12.80 4.74 -19.09
N LEU A 131 -13.57 3.98 -18.31
CA LEU A 131 -14.13 4.44 -17.04
C LEU A 131 -13.24 3.90 -15.93
N PHE A 132 -12.40 4.77 -15.36
CA PHE A 132 -11.42 4.41 -14.34
C PHE A 132 -11.93 4.78 -12.96
N ILE A 133 -12.07 3.81 -12.08
CA ILE A 133 -12.53 3.98 -10.70
C ILE A 133 -11.34 3.77 -9.78
N THR A 134 -11.02 4.76 -8.95
CA THR A 134 -9.95 4.67 -7.95
C THR A 134 -10.17 5.69 -6.85
N HIS A 135 -9.57 5.41 -5.71
CA HIS A 135 -9.42 6.37 -4.61
C HIS A 135 -8.13 7.21 -4.73
N ASP A 136 -7.22 6.90 -5.66
CA ASP A 136 -6.00 7.67 -5.88
C ASP A 136 -6.24 8.85 -6.83
N LEU A 137 -6.57 10.00 -6.24
CA LEU A 137 -6.80 11.23 -7.00
C LEU A 137 -5.53 11.71 -7.70
N ASN A 138 -4.33 11.52 -7.13
CA ASN A 138 -3.07 11.91 -7.77
C ASN A 138 -2.91 11.24 -9.13
N LEU A 139 -3.21 9.94 -9.17
CA LEU A 139 -3.13 9.15 -10.39
C LEU A 139 -4.09 9.71 -11.46
N LEU A 140 -5.35 9.97 -11.10
CA LEU A 140 -6.35 10.49 -12.03
C LEU A 140 -6.01 11.88 -12.58
N LEU A 141 -5.47 12.76 -11.73
CA LEU A 141 -5.06 14.11 -12.13
C LEU A 141 -3.97 14.12 -13.22
N GLU A 142 -3.25 12.99 -13.41
CA GLU A 142 -2.19 12.89 -14.40
C GLU A 142 -2.68 12.45 -15.80
N PHE A 143 -3.73 11.61 -15.89
CA PHE A 143 -4.08 11.01 -17.19
C PHE A 143 -5.56 11.12 -17.57
N ALA A 144 -6.45 11.39 -16.63
CA ALA A 144 -7.87 11.46 -16.94
C ALA A 144 -8.22 12.77 -17.67
N ASP A 145 -9.18 12.69 -18.60
CA ASP A 145 -9.70 13.87 -19.29
C ASP A 145 -10.70 14.60 -18.39
N ARG A 146 -11.58 13.85 -17.71
CA ARG A 146 -12.65 14.33 -16.83
C ARG A 146 -12.67 13.55 -15.53
N LEU A 147 -13.10 14.20 -14.46
CA LEU A 147 -13.27 13.61 -13.15
C LEU A 147 -14.72 13.73 -12.67
N ALA A 148 -15.26 12.62 -12.18
CA ALA A 148 -16.49 12.57 -11.39
C ALA A 148 -16.10 12.31 -9.92
N ILE A 149 -16.36 13.27 -9.04
CA ILE A 149 -16.14 13.13 -7.60
C ILE A 149 -17.42 12.60 -6.96
N MET A 150 -17.31 11.45 -6.29
CA MET A 150 -18.44 10.82 -5.60
C MET A 150 -18.34 10.99 -4.09
N LYS A 151 -19.48 11.24 -3.46
CA LYS A 151 -19.64 11.28 -2.00
C LYS A 151 -21.02 10.77 -1.62
N ASP A 152 -21.08 9.90 -0.61
CA ASP A 152 -22.35 9.35 -0.08
C ASP A 152 -23.28 8.75 -1.15
N GLY A 153 -22.69 8.15 -2.21
CA GLY A 153 -23.41 7.52 -3.32
C GLY A 153 -23.83 8.48 -4.44
N GLU A 154 -23.55 9.78 -4.32
CA GLU A 154 -23.90 10.81 -5.30
C GLU A 154 -22.66 11.41 -5.98
N ILE A 155 -22.79 11.84 -7.23
CA ILE A 155 -21.77 12.61 -7.94
C ILE A 155 -21.92 14.06 -7.48
N VAL A 156 -21.00 14.54 -6.66
CA VAL A 156 -21.02 15.92 -6.10
C VAL A 156 -20.33 16.93 -7.02
N GLU A 157 -19.46 16.48 -7.92
CA GLU A 157 -18.82 17.31 -8.93
C GLU A 157 -18.41 16.47 -10.14
N LEU A 158 -18.59 17.03 -11.34
CA LEU A 158 -18.15 16.46 -12.62
C LEU A 158 -17.61 17.60 -13.49
N ASP A 159 -16.28 17.59 -13.74
CA ASP A 159 -15.64 18.63 -14.57
C ASP A 159 -14.38 18.06 -15.26
N GLU A 160 -13.78 18.84 -16.15
CA GLU A 160 -12.46 18.54 -16.70
C GLU A 160 -11.38 18.58 -15.60
N VAL A 161 -10.39 17.71 -15.72
CA VAL A 161 -9.26 17.65 -14.75
C VAL A 161 -8.60 19.01 -14.58
N LYS A 162 -8.39 19.76 -15.67
CA LYS A 162 -7.75 21.08 -15.64
C LYS A 162 -8.50 22.09 -14.77
N ASN A 163 -9.82 22.01 -14.72
CA ASN A 163 -10.65 22.88 -13.89
C ASN A 163 -10.58 22.48 -12.42
N ILE A 164 -10.65 21.17 -12.16
CA ILE A 164 -10.56 20.61 -10.80
C ILE A 164 -9.20 20.92 -10.17
N GLN A 165 -8.11 20.86 -10.93
CA GLN A 165 -6.77 21.22 -10.46
C GLN A 165 -6.63 22.70 -10.05
N LYS A 166 -7.38 23.60 -10.69
CA LYS A 166 -7.39 25.05 -10.32
C LYS A 166 -8.22 25.35 -9.08
N GLY A 167 -9.00 24.40 -8.61
CA GLY A 167 -9.90 24.48 -7.46
C GLY A 167 -11.28 23.95 -7.81
N GLY A 168 -11.73 22.93 -7.09
CA GLY A 168 -13.07 22.38 -7.25
C GLY A 168 -14.15 23.35 -6.78
N LYS A 169 -15.33 23.23 -7.36
CA LYS A 169 -16.52 24.03 -6.96
C LYS A 169 -17.13 23.50 -5.66
N HIS A 170 -17.06 22.19 -5.45
CA HIS A 170 -17.61 21.55 -4.26
C HIS A 170 -16.60 21.53 -3.10
N PRO A 171 -17.00 21.84 -1.84
CA PRO A 171 -16.09 21.85 -0.69
C PRO A 171 -15.36 20.52 -0.45
N TYR A 172 -16.04 19.40 -0.73
CA TYR A 172 -15.47 18.07 -0.60
C TYR A 172 -14.33 17.83 -1.62
N THR A 173 -14.47 18.29 -2.86
CA THR A 173 -13.42 18.24 -3.88
C THR A 173 -12.17 18.99 -3.42
N ASN A 174 -12.35 20.21 -2.90
CA ASN A 174 -11.24 21.01 -2.36
C ASN A 174 -10.56 20.33 -1.17
N LYS A 175 -11.35 19.69 -0.30
CA LYS A 175 -10.80 18.90 0.80
C LYS A 175 -9.97 17.71 0.27
N LEU A 176 -10.45 16.99 -0.73
CA LEU A 176 -9.72 15.87 -1.35
C LEU A 176 -8.40 16.34 -1.96
N ILE A 177 -8.43 17.40 -2.78
CA ILE A 177 -7.22 17.97 -3.39
C ILE A 177 -6.23 18.43 -2.32
N GLY A 178 -6.70 19.11 -1.28
CA GLY A 178 -5.88 19.57 -0.17
C GLY A 178 -5.30 18.46 0.69
N SER A 179 -5.87 17.25 0.63
CA SER A 179 -5.39 16.07 1.38
C SER A 179 -4.34 15.25 0.63
N ILE A 180 -3.97 15.64 -0.58
CA ILE A 180 -2.98 14.92 -1.39
C ILE A 180 -1.57 15.19 -0.85
N PRO A 181 -0.85 14.20 -0.31
CA PRO A 181 0.55 14.38 0.04
C PRO A 181 1.40 14.48 -1.23
N SER A 182 2.25 15.50 -1.33
CA SER A 182 3.16 15.66 -2.46
C SER A 182 4.50 14.98 -2.18
N ALA A 183 4.91 14.08 -3.07
CA ALA A 183 6.26 13.50 -3.05
C ALA A 183 7.31 14.49 -3.56
N SER A 184 6.92 15.48 -4.40
CA SER A 184 7.77 16.56 -4.88
C SER A 184 7.07 17.91 -4.65
N GLY A 185 7.83 19.00 -4.60
CA GLY A 185 7.29 20.35 -4.38
C GLY A 185 7.45 20.87 -2.96
N VAL A 186 6.89 22.07 -2.70
CA VAL A 186 6.96 22.69 -1.37
C VAL A 186 6.14 21.85 -0.40
N ARG A 187 6.79 21.40 0.68
CA ARG A 187 6.14 20.67 1.76
C ARG A 187 4.95 21.48 2.27
N GLN A 188 3.75 20.90 2.23
CA GLN A 188 2.61 21.52 2.92
C GLN A 188 2.99 21.75 4.38
N LYS A 189 2.88 23.01 4.86
CA LYS A 189 3.08 23.37 6.26
C LYS A 189 1.95 22.76 7.09
N GLY A 190 2.03 21.44 7.34
CA GLY A 190 1.17 20.77 8.29
C GLY A 190 1.73 20.91 9.72
N LEU A 191 1.04 20.33 10.69
CA LEU A 191 1.36 20.30 12.14
C LEU A 191 2.78 19.86 12.51
N LEU A 192 3.55 19.36 11.54
CA LEU A 192 4.93 18.94 11.70
C LEU A 192 5.89 20.03 11.19
N THR A 193 6.13 21.03 12.00
CA THR A 193 7.42 21.73 11.92
C THR A 193 8.48 20.72 12.38
N LYS A 194 9.17 20.09 11.40
CA LYS A 194 10.41 19.38 11.74
C LYS A 194 11.35 20.41 12.32
N PRO A 195 11.95 20.18 13.47
CA PRO A 195 13.02 21.05 13.97
C PRO A 195 14.12 21.11 12.91
N ASP A 196 14.61 22.30 12.58
CA ASP A 196 15.65 22.52 11.55
C ASP A 196 16.96 21.74 11.81
N LYS A 197 17.16 21.31 13.05
CA LYS A 197 18.23 20.39 13.45
C LYS A 197 17.64 19.30 14.35
N LEU A 198 17.50 18.11 13.80
CA LEU A 198 17.18 16.91 14.57
C LEU A 198 18.43 16.49 15.35
N THR A 199 18.50 16.85 16.62
CA THR A 199 19.50 16.33 17.55
C THR A 199 18.92 15.12 18.25
N PHE A 200 19.26 13.94 17.78
CA PHE A 200 18.90 12.70 18.45
C PHE A 200 19.89 12.37 19.57
N PRO A 201 19.47 11.65 20.63
CA PRO A 201 20.38 11.11 21.63
C PRO A 201 21.49 10.29 20.98
N LYS A 202 22.68 10.22 21.64
CA LYS A 202 23.81 9.43 21.11
C LYS A 202 23.49 7.93 21.03
N ASP A 203 22.70 7.42 21.97
CA ASP A 203 22.38 6.00 22.06
C ASP A 203 21.05 5.71 21.36
N PRO A 204 21.01 4.71 20.45
CA PRO A 204 19.79 4.30 19.81
C PRO A 204 18.85 3.58 20.77
N ILE A 205 17.53 3.86 20.67
CA ILE A 205 16.52 3.12 21.41
C ILE A 205 16.35 1.70 20.84
N LEU A 206 16.51 1.57 19.50
CA LEU A 206 16.48 0.29 18.77
C LEU A 206 17.68 0.22 17.84
N GLU A 207 18.44 -0.88 17.93
CA GLU A 207 19.53 -1.16 17.01
C GLU A 207 19.36 -2.56 16.41
N VAL A 208 19.37 -2.64 15.10
CA VAL A 208 19.33 -3.86 14.32
C VAL A 208 20.70 -4.07 13.68
N ARG A 209 21.28 -5.27 13.85
CA ARG A 209 22.62 -5.60 13.30
C ARG A 209 22.55 -6.90 12.50
N ASP A 210 22.96 -6.84 11.24
CA ASP A 210 23.10 -7.95 10.30
C ASP A 210 21.92 -8.92 10.29
N LEU A 211 20.71 -8.34 10.38
CA LEU A 211 19.48 -9.11 10.50
C LEU A 211 19.21 -9.92 9.22
N LYS A 212 19.00 -11.23 9.39
CA LYS A 212 18.68 -12.15 8.30
C LYS A 212 17.42 -12.93 8.61
N LYS A 213 16.61 -13.15 7.58
CA LYS A 213 15.48 -14.07 7.64
C LYS A 213 15.36 -14.88 6.37
N MET A 214 15.42 -16.18 6.55
CA MET A 214 15.22 -17.17 5.51
C MET A 214 13.94 -17.94 5.84
N PHE A 215 13.05 -18.08 4.88
CA PHE A 215 11.90 -18.97 4.97
C PHE A 215 12.21 -20.24 4.16
N GLN A 216 11.72 -21.37 4.64
CA GLN A 216 11.77 -22.64 3.92
C GLN A 216 10.38 -22.90 3.35
N SER A 217 10.30 -23.20 2.06
CA SER A 217 9.06 -23.67 1.45
C SER A 217 8.75 -25.08 1.93
N PRO A 218 7.52 -25.40 2.34
CA PRO A 218 7.13 -26.77 2.72
C PRO A 218 6.87 -27.63 1.47
N GLY A 219 7.90 -27.90 0.70
CA GLY A 219 7.84 -28.84 -0.44
C GLY A 219 8.53 -30.15 -0.13
N LEU A 220 7.90 -31.30 -0.48
CA LEU A 220 8.51 -32.64 -0.25
C LEU A 220 9.79 -32.85 -1.06
N PHE A 221 9.96 -32.19 -2.20
CA PHE A 221 11.06 -32.44 -3.15
C PHE A 221 11.93 -31.24 -3.48
N ASN A 222 11.53 -30.00 -3.15
CA ASN A 222 12.33 -28.82 -3.42
C ASN A 222 12.38 -27.92 -2.17
N LYS A 223 13.55 -27.86 -1.53
CA LYS A 223 13.81 -26.98 -0.39
C LYS A 223 14.18 -25.58 -0.89
N ASP A 224 13.30 -24.93 -1.63
CA ASP A 224 13.53 -23.56 -2.04
C ASP A 224 13.57 -22.67 -0.80
N LYS A 225 14.71 -22.05 -0.60
CA LYS A 225 14.96 -21.11 0.50
C LYS A 225 14.70 -19.69 0.00
N LEU A 226 13.66 -19.05 0.52
CA LEU A 226 13.40 -17.64 0.26
C LEU A 226 14.16 -16.78 1.27
N LEU A 227 15.14 -16.02 0.82
CA LEU A 227 15.85 -15.04 1.62
C LEU A 227 15.05 -13.72 1.64
N ALA A 228 14.23 -13.52 2.66
CA ALA A 228 13.34 -12.37 2.75
C ALA A 228 14.02 -11.12 3.36
N VAL A 229 15.06 -11.30 4.17
CA VAL A 229 15.87 -10.21 4.75
C VAL A 229 17.32 -10.67 4.76
N ASP A 230 18.22 -9.85 4.19
CA ASP A 230 19.65 -10.15 4.09
C ASP A 230 20.52 -9.03 4.66
N LYS A 231 21.20 -9.32 5.79
CA LYS A 231 22.17 -8.47 6.48
C LYS A 231 21.69 -7.01 6.70
N VAL A 232 20.43 -6.83 7.05
CA VAL A 232 19.87 -5.50 7.32
C VAL A 232 20.38 -4.97 8.65
N SER A 233 20.98 -3.77 8.65
CA SER A 233 21.47 -3.07 9.84
C SER A 233 21.00 -1.62 9.81
N PHE A 234 20.36 -1.17 10.89
CA PHE A 234 19.93 0.22 11.07
C PHE A 234 19.73 0.55 12.56
N LYS A 235 19.64 1.84 12.86
CA LYS A 235 19.40 2.37 14.21
C LYS A 235 18.16 3.23 14.20
N VAL A 236 17.43 3.26 15.31
CA VAL A 236 16.31 4.18 15.54
C VAL A 236 16.54 4.88 16.86
N PHE A 237 16.38 6.20 16.88
CA PHE A 237 16.61 7.02 18.07
C PHE A 237 15.29 7.38 18.75
N LYS A 238 15.35 7.71 20.04
CA LYS A 238 14.16 8.05 20.83
C LYS A 238 13.48 9.31 20.25
N GLY A 239 12.17 9.23 20.01
CA GLY A 239 11.38 10.31 19.41
C GLY A 239 11.57 10.46 17.90
N GLU A 240 12.36 9.59 17.26
CA GLU A 240 12.54 9.56 15.81
C GLU A 240 11.40 8.82 15.13
N ILE A 241 11.00 9.31 13.96
CA ILE A 241 10.16 8.57 13.01
C ILE A 241 11.02 8.16 11.83
N VAL A 242 11.27 6.86 11.69
CA VAL A 242 12.03 6.28 10.58
C VAL A 242 11.04 5.67 9.59
N GLY A 243 11.07 6.14 8.33
CA GLY A 243 10.34 5.54 7.23
C GLY A 243 11.11 4.36 6.64
N LEU A 244 10.49 3.19 6.53
CA LEU A 244 11.02 2.03 5.80
C LEU A 244 10.20 1.84 4.54
N VAL A 245 10.80 2.15 3.37
CA VAL A 245 10.10 2.22 2.07
C VAL A 245 10.69 1.20 1.09
N GLY A 246 9.87 0.69 0.19
CA GLY A 246 10.27 -0.24 -0.87
C GLY A 246 9.08 -0.95 -1.49
N GLU A 247 9.29 -1.68 -2.56
CA GLU A 247 8.26 -2.46 -3.26
C GLU A 247 7.63 -3.56 -2.38
N SER A 248 6.46 -4.06 -2.82
CA SER A 248 5.86 -5.26 -2.25
C SER A 248 6.84 -6.44 -2.36
N GLY A 249 6.97 -7.23 -1.29
CA GLY A 249 7.93 -8.33 -1.26
C GLY A 249 9.38 -7.94 -0.94
N SER A 250 9.72 -6.64 -0.78
CA SER A 250 11.10 -6.21 -0.46
C SER A 250 11.57 -6.59 0.96
N GLY A 251 10.71 -7.16 1.80
CA GLY A 251 11.05 -7.63 3.15
C GLY A 251 10.60 -6.71 4.30
N LYS A 252 9.91 -5.58 4.03
CA LYS A 252 9.45 -4.59 5.03
C LYS A 252 8.65 -5.21 6.18
N SER A 253 7.54 -5.89 5.86
CA SER A 253 6.68 -6.54 6.86
C SER A 253 7.41 -7.69 7.57
N THR A 254 8.40 -8.32 6.93
CA THR A 254 9.26 -9.29 7.59
C THR A 254 10.13 -8.62 8.64
N ILE A 255 10.71 -7.44 8.34
CA ILE A 255 11.48 -6.64 9.32
C ILE A 255 10.57 -6.20 10.48
N ALA A 256 9.33 -5.74 10.19
CA ALA A 256 8.34 -5.42 11.22
C ALA A 256 8.12 -6.57 12.19
N LYS A 257 7.84 -7.77 11.65
CA LYS A 257 7.62 -9.00 12.44
C LYS A 257 8.87 -9.44 13.21
N LEU A 258 10.07 -9.23 12.66
CA LEU A 258 11.34 -9.51 13.36
C LEU A 258 11.58 -8.53 14.51
N VAL A 259 11.40 -7.23 14.27
CA VAL A 259 11.58 -6.17 15.29
C VAL A 259 10.57 -6.34 16.42
N THR A 260 9.32 -6.65 16.11
CA THR A 260 8.29 -6.92 17.12
C THR A 260 8.39 -8.32 17.75
N ARG A 261 9.34 -9.14 17.29
CA ARG A 261 9.57 -10.51 17.76
C ARG A 261 8.36 -11.43 17.59
N LEU A 262 7.53 -11.17 16.59
CA LEU A 262 6.48 -12.11 16.17
C LEU A 262 7.06 -13.33 15.46
N ILE A 263 8.18 -13.14 14.74
CA ILE A 263 8.97 -14.20 14.15
C ILE A 263 10.43 -14.09 14.62
N ARG A 264 11.18 -15.20 14.54
CA ARG A 264 12.60 -15.22 14.88
C ARG A 264 13.48 -14.92 13.68
N PRO A 265 14.57 -14.19 13.83
CA PRO A 265 15.59 -14.07 12.80
C PRO A 265 16.30 -15.41 12.57
N SER A 266 16.81 -15.61 11.34
CA SER A 266 17.72 -16.70 11.03
C SER A 266 19.15 -16.42 11.46
N ALA A 267 19.56 -15.12 11.43
CA ALA A 267 20.83 -14.62 11.93
C ALA A 267 20.69 -13.13 12.25
N GLY A 268 21.71 -12.55 12.87
CA GLY A 268 21.76 -11.15 13.28
C GLY A 268 21.17 -10.92 14.67
N SER A 269 21.09 -9.67 15.09
CA SER A 269 20.74 -9.28 16.45
C SER A 269 19.92 -8.01 16.50
N ILE A 270 19.05 -7.90 17.52
CA ILE A 270 18.26 -6.71 17.83
C ILE A 270 18.57 -6.31 19.27
N TYR A 271 18.90 -5.04 19.48
CA TYR A 271 19.19 -4.44 20.78
C TYR A 271 18.15 -3.36 21.09
N LEU A 272 17.77 -3.26 22.34
CA LEU A 272 16.82 -2.27 22.83
C LEU A 272 17.47 -1.43 23.95
N ASN A 273 17.26 -0.09 23.91
CA ASN A 273 17.74 0.88 24.91
C ASN A 273 19.26 0.87 25.12
N GLY A 274 20.04 0.76 24.04
CA GLY A 274 21.53 0.89 24.10
C GLY A 274 22.25 -0.13 24.95
N LYS A 275 21.54 -0.98 25.70
CA LYS A 275 22.13 -1.99 26.58
C LYS A 275 22.40 -3.27 25.82
N ASN A 276 23.56 -3.88 26.11
CA ASN A 276 24.06 -5.13 25.53
C ASN A 276 23.14 -6.37 25.70
N LYS A 277 21.86 -6.18 25.84
CA LYS A 277 20.89 -7.26 25.94
C LYS A 277 20.39 -7.61 24.55
N LYS A 278 21.02 -8.58 23.93
CA LYS A 278 20.54 -9.24 22.70
C LYS A 278 19.12 -9.75 22.94
N VAL A 279 18.13 -9.04 22.41
CA VAL A 279 16.73 -9.42 22.56
C VAL A 279 16.43 -10.73 21.83
N THR A 280 17.28 -11.10 20.86
CA THR A 280 17.10 -12.30 20.04
C THR A 280 17.52 -13.61 20.71
N GLU A 281 18.23 -13.59 21.85
CA GLU A 281 18.73 -14.79 22.52
C GLU A 281 17.64 -15.60 23.26
N SER A 282 16.61 -14.94 23.80
CA SER A 282 15.54 -15.63 24.53
C SER A 282 14.57 -16.37 23.62
N ARG A 283 14.24 -17.62 23.96
CA ARG A 283 13.15 -18.36 23.29
C ARG A 283 11.79 -17.69 23.51
N ASN A 284 11.53 -17.20 24.70
CA ASN A 284 10.30 -16.52 25.06
C ASN A 284 10.51 -15.01 25.03
N VAL A 285 9.61 -14.29 24.38
CA VAL A 285 9.63 -12.83 24.34
C VAL A 285 9.14 -12.30 25.68
N PRO A 286 9.98 -11.56 26.45
CA PRO A 286 9.56 -10.99 27.73
C PRO A 286 8.34 -10.07 27.56
N LEU A 287 7.44 -10.07 28.54
CA LEU A 287 6.29 -9.16 28.57
C LEU A 287 6.71 -7.68 28.53
N GLU A 288 7.84 -7.35 29.16
CA GLU A 288 8.47 -6.03 29.12
C GLU A 288 8.76 -5.58 27.66
N TYR A 289 9.38 -6.47 26.87
CA TYR A 289 9.63 -6.17 25.46
C TYR A 289 8.34 -5.92 24.69
N ARG A 290 7.32 -6.77 24.91
CA ARG A 290 6.01 -6.63 24.28
C ARG A 290 5.29 -5.36 24.71
N LYS A 291 5.53 -4.87 25.94
CA LYS A 291 5.04 -3.57 26.40
C LYS A 291 5.75 -2.43 25.69
N THR A 292 7.07 -2.53 25.56
CA THR A 292 7.94 -1.47 25.01
C THR A 292 7.79 -1.30 23.50
N VAL A 293 7.65 -2.41 22.76
CA VAL A 293 7.55 -2.43 21.28
C VAL A 293 6.20 -3.00 20.86
N GLN A 294 5.36 -2.15 20.31
CA GLN A 294 4.03 -2.51 19.84
C GLN A 294 3.93 -2.45 18.31
N MET A 295 2.98 -3.18 17.74
CA MET A 295 2.75 -3.22 16.30
C MET A 295 1.34 -2.76 15.94
N VAL A 296 1.26 -1.89 14.93
CA VAL A 296 0.03 -1.61 14.19
C VAL A 296 0.11 -2.40 12.87
N PHE A 297 -0.82 -3.30 12.66
CA PHE A 297 -0.84 -4.21 11.50
C PHE A 297 -1.41 -3.53 10.26
N GLN A 298 -1.02 -4.01 9.10
CA GLN A 298 -1.48 -3.57 7.79
C GLN A 298 -3.00 -3.74 7.61
N ASP A 299 -3.54 -4.88 8.03
CA ASP A 299 -4.97 -5.18 7.92
C ASP A 299 -5.70 -4.91 9.25
N PRO A 300 -6.46 -3.79 9.33
CA PRO A 300 -7.26 -3.50 10.52
C PRO A 300 -8.46 -4.44 10.65
N PHE A 301 -8.95 -5.03 9.54
CA PHE A 301 -10.10 -5.94 9.55
C PHE A 301 -9.71 -7.27 10.18
N GLY A 302 -8.62 -7.89 9.74
CA GLY A 302 -8.12 -9.14 10.32
C GLY A 302 -7.50 -8.98 11.71
N SER A 303 -7.11 -7.76 12.10
CA SER A 303 -6.51 -7.51 13.41
C SER A 303 -7.50 -7.41 14.57
N LEU A 304 -8.79 -7.17 14.30
CA LEU A 304 -9.85 -7.02 15.28
C LEU A 304 -10.89 -8.13 15.10
N ASN A 305 -11.07 -8.96 16.13
CA ASN A 305 -12.10 -10.01 16.11
C ASN A 305 -13.50 -9.39 16.21
N SER A 306 -14.34 -9.62 15.20
CA SER A 306 -15.67 -9.03 15.06
C SER A 306 -16.68 -9.43 16.16
N ILE A 307 -16.43 -10.51 16.92
CA ILE A 307 -17.30 -10.95 18.02
C ILE A 307 -17.07 -10.16 19.32
N HIS A 308 -16.04 -9.35 19.42
CA HIS A 308 -15.70 -8.59 20.60
C HIS A 308 -15.86 -7.09 20.36
N THR A 309 -16.27 -6.36 21.38
CA THR A 309 -16.37 -4.90 21.35
C THR A 309 -14.96 -4.24 21.29
N VAL A 310 -14.93 -2.97 20.86
CA VAL A 310 -13.72 -2.14 20.92
C VAL A 310 -13.13 -2.10 22.33
N TYR A 311 -13.98 -1.95 23.35
CA TYR A 311 -13.53 -2.01 24.74
C TYR A 311 -12.74 -3.28 25.06
N HIS A 312 -13.26 -4.45 24.67
CA HIS A 312 -12.58 -5.73 24.89
C HIS A 312 -11.17 -5.77 24.26
N HIS A 313 -11.05 -5.25 23.02
CA HIS A 313 -9.77 -5.23 22.31
C HIS A 313 -8.70 -4.36 23.01
N LEU A 314 -9.11 -3.25 23.65
CA LEU A 314 -8.20 -2.38 24.37
C LEU A 314 -7.97 -2.85 25.82
N ALA A 315 -8.98 -3.43 26.46
CA ALA A 315 -8.88 -3.92 27.83
C ALA A 315 -7.99 -5.16 27.96
N ARG A 316 -8.00 -6.05 26.95
CA ARG A 316 -7.26 -7.32 26.98
C ARG A 316 -5.74 -7.14 27.19
N PRO A 317 -5.02 -6.25 26.46
CA PRO A 317 -3.63 -5.96 26.72
C PRO A 317 -3.38 -5.39 28.12
N LEU A 318 -4.21 -4.45 28.56
CA LEU A 318 -4.10 -3.82 29.88
C LEU A 318 -4.21 -4.85 31.00
N PHE A 319 -5.20 -5.75 30.90
CA PHE A 319 -5.38 -6.83 31.86
C PHE A 319 -4.18 -7.79 31.88
N ARG A 320 -3.70 -8.22 30.70
CA ARG A 320 -2.57 -9.15 30.62
C ARG A 320 -1.28 -8.59 31.20
N HIS A 321 -1.06 -7.28 31.06
CA HIS A 321 0.11 -6.59 31.60
C HIS A 321 -0.11 -6.03 33.02
N LYS A 322 -1.29 -6.23 33.62
CA LYS A 322 -1.66 -5.78 34.96
C LYS A 322 -1.43 -4.26 35.17
N LEU A 323 -1.75 -3.46 34.16
CA LEU A 323 -1.45 -2.02 34.17
C LEU A 323 -2.57 -1.16 34.77
N LYS A 324 -3.82 -1.65 34.77
CA LYS A 324 -4.98 -0.92 35.26
C LYS A 324 -5.92 -1.81 36.04
N ASN A 325 -6.51 -1.25 37.10
CA ASN A 325 -7.58 -1.87 37.85
C ASN A 325 -8.91 -1.80 37.07
N GLN A 326 -9.87 -2.62 37.44
CA GLN A 326 -11.14 -2.72 36.72
C GLN A 326 -11.92 -1.39 36.66
N THR A 327 -11.86 -0.60 37.74
CA THR A 327 -12.50 0.72 37.85
C THR A 327 -11.84 1.79 36.97
N GLU A 328 -10.52 1.74 36.78
CA GLU A 328 -9.74 2.70 35.99
C GLU A 328 -9.74 2.38 34.50
N MET A 329 -10.06 1.13 34.14
CA MET A 329 -9.88 0.63 32.77
C MET A 329 -10.80 1.30 31.76
N PHE A 330 -12.09 1.46 32.09
CA PHE A 330 -13.04 2.06 31.16
C PHE A 330 -12.75 3.54 30.89
N PRO A 331 -12.55 4.42 31.89
CA PRO A 331 -12.16 5.81 31.66
C PRO A 331 -10.85 5.95 30.85
N TYR A 332 -9.88 5.11 31.11
CA TYR A 332 -8.60 5.11 30.39
C TYR A 332 -8.79 4.73 28.91
N ILE A 333 -9.61 3.73 28.62
CA ILE A 333 -9.93 3.31 27.24
C ILE A 333 -10.68 4.40 26.50
N VAL A 334 -11.65 5.06 27.14
CA VAL A 334 -12.36 6.21 26.56
C VAL A 334 -11.38 7.30 26.19
N HIS A 335 -10.48 7.67 27.08
CA HIS A 335 -9.42 8.66 26.81
C HIS A 335 -8.52 8.25 25.64
N LEU A 336 -8.11 6.98 25.54
CA LEU A 336 -7.31 6.48 24.43
C LEU A 336 -8.03 6.59 23.08
N LEU A 337 -9.33 6.28 23.05
CA LEU A 337 -10.14 6.40 21.84
C LEU A 337 -10.26 7.85 21.40
N GLU A 338 -10.50 8.77 22.32
CA GLU A 338 -10.58 10.21 22.03
C GLU A 338 -9.21 10.76 21.56
N LYS A 339 -8.10 10.25 22.12
CA LYS A 339 -6.75 10.62 21.70
C LYS A 339 -6.44 10.30 20.24
N VAL A 340 -7.05 9.25 19.70
CA VAL A 340 -6.96 8.88 18.27
C VAL A 340 -8.10 9.45 17.43
N GLY A 341 -8.90 10.40 17.97
CA GLY A 341 -9.96 11.10 17.27
C GLY A 341 -11.26 10.33 17.13
N LEU A 342 -11.50 9.31 17.97
CA LEU A 342 -12.78 8.60 18.06
C LEU A 342 -13.65 9.19 19.17
N THR A 343 -14.39 10.26 18.85
CA THR A 343 -15.19 11.05 19.80
C THR A 343 -16.69 10.93 19.49
N PRO A 344 -17.56 10.69 20.51
CA PRO A 344 -17.21 10.47 21.91
C PRO A 344 -16.74 9.04 22.18
N GLY A 345 -15.63 8.89 22.91
CA GLY A 345 -14.95 7.60 23.13
C GLY A 345 -15.83 6.54 23.81
N ASN A 346 -16.77 6.94 24.67
CA ASN A 346 -17.70 6.03 25.35
C ASN A 346 -18.66 5.31 24.38
N LYS A 347 -19.07 5.97 23.28
CA LYS A 347 -19.86 5.33 22.22
C LYS A 347 -19.04 4.32 21.45
N PHE A 348 -17.83 4.72 21.04
CA PHE A 348 -16.93 3.85 20.29
C PHE A 348 -16.50 2.62 21.09
N ALA A 349 -16.27 2.74 22.39
CA ALA A 349 -15.90 1.62 23.25
C ALA A 349 -16.92 0.46 23.21
N LYS A 350 -18.21 0.77 23.00
CA LYS A 350 -19.30 -0.20 22.97
C LYS A 350 -19.53 -0.82 21.59
N LYS A 351 -19.05 -0.20 20.51
CA LYS A 351 -19.21 -0.70 19.14
C LYS A 351 -18.45 -2.00 18.91
N PHE A 352 -18.92 -2.76 17.95
CA PHE A 352 -18.22 -3.90 17.38
C PHE A 352 -17.45 -3.46 16.11
N PRO A 353 -16.37 -4.17 15.73
CA PRO A 353 -15.61 -3.82 14.53
C PRO A 353 -16.46 -3.74 13.26
N HIS A 354 -17.47 -4.58 13.08
CA HIS A 354 -18.33 -4.56 11.90
C HIS A 354 -19.23 -3.32 11.78
N GLU A 355 -19.44 -2.58 12.88
CA GLU A 355 -20.21 -1.33 12.92
C GLU A 355 -19.33 -0.09 12.61
N MET A 356 -18.08 -0.30 12.21
CA MET A 356 -17.08 0.77 12.05
C MET A 356 -16.54 0.81 10.63
N SER A 357 -16.24 2.01 10.15
CA SER A 357 -15.51 2.22 8.89
C SER A 357 -14.07 1.70 8.98
N GLY A 358 -13.40 1.54 7.82
CA GLY A 358 -12.00 1.13 7.76
C GLY A 358 -11.07 2.07 8.55
N GLY A 359 -11.25 3.38 8.41
CA GLY A 359 -10.48 4.38 9.15
C GLY A 359 -10.73 4.37 10.66
N GLU A 360 -11.98 4.16 11.09
CA GLU A 360 -12.31 4.01 12.52
C GLU A 360 -11.67 2.76 13.11
N ARG A 361 -11.68 1.62 12.39
CA ARG A 361 -10.99 0.37 12.81
C ARG A 361 -9.49 0.58 12.92
N GLN A 362 -8.89 1.29 11.98
CA GLN A 362 -7.46 1.61 12.03
C GLN A 362 -7.10 2.46 13.25
N ARG A 363 -7.92 3.48 13.57
CA ARG A 363 -7.75 4.28 14.80
C ARG A 363 -7.88 3.44 16.07
N VAL A 364 -8.79 2.45 16.10
CA VAL A 364 -8.88 1.48 17.19
C VAL A 364 -7.62 0.61 17.30
N ALA A 365 -7.06 0.15 16.16
CA ALA A 365 -5.83 -0.62 16.16
C ALA A 365 -4.64 0.21 16.68
N ILE A 366 -4.57 1.49 16.34
CA ILE A 366 -3.58 2.43 16.89
C ILE A 366 -3.80 2.63 18.41
N ALA A 367 -5.05 2.87 18.85
CA ALA A 367 -5.38 3.00 20.27
C ALA A 367 -5.01 1.75 21.07
N ARG A 368 -5.23 0.56 20.50
CA ARG A 368 -4.80 -0.71 21.10
C ARG A 368 -3.28 -0.81 21.26
N ALA A 369 -2.52 -0.40 20.25
CA ALA A 369 -1.06 -0.35 20.37
C ALA A 369 -0.60 0.64 21.44
N LEU A 370 -1.27 1.80 21.55
CA LEU A 370 -0.98 2.82 22.56
C LEU A 370 -1.37 2.41 23.99
N SER A 371 -2.28 1.44 24.16
CA SER A 371 -2.82 1.09 25.48
C SER A 371 -1.75 0.67 26.50
N LEU A 372 -0.63 0.15 26.04
CA LEU A 372 0.49 -0.26 26.89
C LEU A 372 1.53 0.83 27.14
N ASP A 373 1.30 2.05 26.68
CA ASP A 373 2.25 3.17 26.71
C ASP A 373 3.64 2.77 26.16
N PRO A 374 3.72 2.34 24.88
CA PRO A 374 4.93 1.82 24.29
C PRO A 374 5.95 2.92 24.02
N GLN A 375 7.24 2.59 24.08
CA GLN A 375 8.30 3.49 23.63
C GLN A 375 8.48 3.49 22.12
N ILE A 376 8.15 2.36 21.45
CA ILE A 376 8.29 2.18 20.01
C ILE A 376 7.00 1.60 19.44
N ILE A 377 6.51 2.21 18.38
CA ILE A 377 5.48 1.62 17.53
C ILE A 377 6.09 1.26 16.19
N VAL A 378 5.89 0.00 15.77
CA VAL A 378 6.14 -0.47 14.41
C VAL A 378 4.81 -0.44 13.67
N ALA A 379 4.65 0.50 12.77
CA ALA A 379 3.43 0.67 11.97
C ALA A 379 3.66 0.07 10.58
N ASP A 380 3.07 -1.10 10.34
CA ASP A 380 3.22 -1.84 9.08
C ASP A 380 2.08 -1.46 8.13
N GLU A 381 2.38 -0.62 7.16
CA GLU A 381 1.45 -0.08 6.16
C GLU A 381 0.11 0.42 6.75
N PRO A 382 0.13 1.30 7.75
CA PRO A 382 -1.08 1.65 8.51
C PRO A 382 -2.09 2.48 7.72
N THR A 383 -1.78 2.84 6.48
CA THR A 383 -2.61 3.69 5.61
C THR A 383 -2.97 3.03 4.27
N SER A 384 -2.49 1.81 4.00
CA SER A 384 -2.58 1.17 2.67
C SER A 384 -4.01 0.82 2.22
N MET A 385 -4.94 0.62 3.16
CA MET A 385 -6.33 0.25 2.88
C MET A 385 -7.32 1.39 3.14
N LEU A 386 -6.83 2.64 3.14
CA LEU A 386 -7.62 3.80 3.51
C LEU A 386 -7.68 4.81 2.37
N ASP A 387 -8.83 5.46 2.24
CA ASP A 387 -9.03 6.60 1.33
C ASP A 387 -8.04 7.73 1.64
N VAL A 388 -7.70 8.54 0.64
CA VAL A 388 -6.70 9.61 0.74
C VAL A 388 -6.96 10.56 1.91
N SER A 389 -8.23 10.97 2.14
CA SER A 389 -8.57 11.86 3.25
C SER A 389 -8.34 11.23 4.62
N ILE A 390 -8.68 9.94 4.77
CA ILE A 390 -8.51 9.19 6.01
C ILE A 390 -7.02 8.86 6.24
N ARG A 391 -6.27 8.65 5.15
CA ARG A 391 -4.81 8.44 5.20
C ARG A 391 -4.11 9.60 5.89
N MET A 392 -4.43 10.84 5.50
CA MET A 392 -3.85 12.02 6.14
C MET A 392 -4.19 12.13 7.62
N ASP A 393 -5.44 11.86 8.00
CA ASP A 393 -5.86 11.84 9.41
C ASP A 393 -5.02 10.85 10.25
N VAL A 394 -4.71 9.67 9.70
CA VAL A 394 -3.87 8.66 10.39
C VAL A 394 -2.42 9.14 10.51
N LEU A 395 -1.86 9.78 9.47
CA LEU A 395 -0.52 10.37 9.53
C LEU A 395 -0.45 11.48 10.60
N GLU A 396 -1.48 12.33 10.70
CA GLU A 396 -1.57 13.38 11.73
C GLU A 396 -1.65 12.81 13.14
N ILE A 397 -2.34 11.67 13.34
CA ILE A 397 -2.35 10.99 14.64
C ILE A 397 -0.92 10.61 15.05
N PHE A 398 -0.12 9.98 14.18
CA PHE A 398 1.27 9.65 14.49
C PHE A 398 2.12 10.89 14.77
N ALA A 399 1.91 11.96 14.00
CA ALA A 399 2.58 13.23 14.20
C ALA A 399 2.28 13.86 15.56
N LYS A 400 1.00 13.89 15.94
CA LYS A 400 0.52 14.37 17.25
C LYS A 400 1.08 13.53 18.39
N LEU A 401 1.01 12.21 18.28
CA LEU A 401 1.53 11.27 19.28
C LEU A 401 3.04 11.45 19.49
N ARG A 402 3.81 11.65 18.42
CA ARG A 402 5.24 11.97 18.54
C ARG A 402 5.45 13.26 19.33
N LYS A 403 4.72 14.34 18.98
CA LYS A 403 4.87 15.65 19.62
C LYS A 403 4.51 15.61 21.11
N GLU A 404 3.43 14.93 21.47
CA GLU A 404 2.88 14.90 22.82
C GLU A 404 3.59 13.88 23.73
N ASN A 405 3.94 12.71 23.19
CA ASN A 405 4.44 11.57 23.96
C ASN A 405 5.91 11.24 23.69
N ASN A 406 6.59 12.00 22.82
CA ASN A 406 7.95 11.67 22.35
C ASN A 406 8.04 10.21 21.81
N LEU A 407 6.96 9.77 21.13
CA LEU A 407 6.81 8.42 20.60
C LEU A 407 7.81 8.17 19.47
N THR A 408 8.50 7.04 19.52
CA THR A 408 9.37 6.57 18.45
C THR A 408 8.56 5.69 17.50
N VAL A 409 8.70 5.89 16.19
CA VAL A 409 7.93 5.14 15.19
C VAL A 409 8.83 4.58 14.10
N LEU A 410 8.74 3.28 13.83
CA LEU A 410 9.20 2.66 12.59
C LEU A 410 7.98 2.57 11.67
N PHE A 411 7.90 3.51 10.72
CA PHE A 411 6.78 3.66 9.79
C PHE A 411 7.09 2.95 8.48
N ILE A 412 6.41 1.85 8.22
CA ILE A 412 6.61 1.01 7.04
C ILE A 412 5.51 1.35 6.03
N THR A 413 5.91 1.65 4.80
CA THR A 413 4.98 1.96 3.71
C THR A 413 5.62 1.70 2.35
N HIS A 414 4.80 1.51 1.32
CA HIS A 414 5.24 1.59 -0.08
C HIS A 414 5.04 3.01 -0.66
N ASP A 415 4.30 3.88 0.04
CA ASP A 415 4.02 5.25 -0.36
C ASP A 415 5.10 6.22 0.14
N LEU A 416 5.95 6.67 -0.78
CA LEU A 416 7.04 7.59 -0.49
C LEU A 416 6.53 8.99 -0.05
N ALA A 417 5.36 9.41 -0.52
CA ALA A 417 4.77 10.69 -0.14
C ALA A 417 4.35 10.71 1.34
N SER A 418 3.71 9.64 1.81
CA SER A 418 3.39 9.45 3.24
C SER A 418 4.65 9.37 4.10
N ALA A 419 5.69 8.66 3.62
CA ALA A 419 6.98 8.60 4.32
C ALA A 419 7.64 9.98 4.40
N ARG A 420 7.66 10.74 3.32
CA ARG A 420 8.17 12.12 3.29
C ARG A 420 7.42 13.03 4.26
N TYR A 421 6.10 12.90 4.30
CA TYR A 421 5.28 13.70 5.19
C TYR A 421 5.62 13.48 6.67
N LEU A 422 5.76 12.22 7.08
CA LEU A 422 5.85 11.84 8.49
C LEU A 422 7.28 11.62 8.98
N ALA A 423 8.13 10.92 8.19
CA ALA A 423 9.43 10.44 8.65
C ALA A 423 10.51 11.51 8.65
N ASP A 424 11.41 11.44 9.62
CA ASP A 424 12.62 12.28 9.72
C ASP A 424 13.70 11.77 8.76
N ARG A 425 13.81 10.45 8.68
CA ARG A 425 14.75 9.71 7.87
C ARG A 425 14.04 8.58 7.16
N ILE A 426 14.47 8.29 5.93
CA ILE A 426 13.92 7.20 5.12
C ILE A 426 15.02 6.20 4.84
N ILE A 427 14.68 4.92 5.00
CA ILE A 427 15.45 3.76 4.63
C ILE A 427 14.75 3.10 3.44
N VAL A 428 15.44 2.96 2.32
CA VAL A 428 14.93 2.31 1.11
C VAL A 428 15.39 0.87 1.10
N LEU A 429 14.43 -0.05 0.99
CA LEU A 429 14.64 -1.50 0.98
C LEU A 429 14.32 -2.09 -0.38
N LYS A 430 15.20 -2.93 -0.92
CA LYS A 430 14.98 -3.73 -2.14
C LYS A 430 15.54 -5.13 -1.95
N ASN A 431 14.77 -6.15 -2.32
CA ASN A 431 15.19 -7.56 -2.26
C ASN A 431 15.81 -7.97 -0.92
N GLY A 432 15.19 -7.55 0.19
CA GLY A 432 15.63 -7.87 1.54
C GLY A 432 16.84 -7.09 2.06
N SER A 433 17.39 -6.14 1.30
CA SER A 433 18.59 -5.38 1.66
C SER A 433 18.35 -3.87 1.63
N ILE A 434 19.06 -3.11 2.48
CA ILE A 434 19.03 -1.64 2.44
C ILE A 434 19.82 -1.15 1.24
N VAL A 435 19.17 -0.36 0.38
CA VAL A 435 19.76 0.24 -0.81
C VAL A 435 20.29 1.64 -0.52
N GLU A 436 19.51 2.43 0.20
CA GLU A 436 19.85 3.81 0.54
C GLU A 436 19.18 4.23 1.84
N GLU A 437 19.86 5.11 2.60
CA GLU A 437 19.35 5.68 3.84
C GLU A 437 19.80 7.14 3.93
N ASN A 438 18.86 8.06 4.19
CA ASN A 438 19.17 9.48 4.37
C ASN A 438 18.03 10.20 5.13
N ALA A 439 18.28 11.44 5.54
CA ALA A 439 17.22 12.35 5.97
C ALA A 439 16.15 12.46 4.88
N SER A 440 14.86 12.45 5.26
CA SER A 440 13.72 12.34 4.36
C SER A 440 13.81 13.33 3.17
N GLU A 441 13.98 14.62 3.43
CA GLU A 441 14.07 15.64 2.38
C GLU A 441 15.30 15.45 1.48
N LYS A 442 16.46 15.09 2.06
CA LYS A 442 17.69 14.90 1.31
C LYS A 442 17.64 13.68 0.40
N LEU A 443 16.98 12.60 0.83
CA LEU A 443 16.79 11.40 0.03
C LEU A 443 15.90 11.70 -1.19
N ILE A 444 14.86 12.51 -1.01
CA ILE A 444 13.91 12.85 -2.08
C ILE A 444 14.50 13.86 -3.06
N GLN A 445 15.18 14.90 -2.56
CA GLN A 445 15.76 15.93 -3.42
C GLN A 445 17.00 15.46 -4.17
N ASN A 446 17.79 14.55 -3.59
CA ASN A 446 19.04 14.08 -4.16
C ASN A 446 19.24 12.58 -3.93
N PRO A 447 18.41 11.72 -4.54
CA PRO A 447 18.56 10.27 -4.47
C PRO A 447 19.83 9.83 -5.17
N LYS A 448 20.65 8.98 -4.52
CA LYS A 448 21.94 8.55 -5.05
C LYS A 448 21.84 7.24 -5.82
N LYS A 449 20.96 6.35 -5.38
CA LYS A 449 20.84 5.01 -5.97
C LYS A 449 19.76 5.00 -7.05
N GLU A 450 19.99 4.26 -8.12
CA GLU A 450 19.09 4.20 -9.27
C GLU A 450 17.66 3.78 -8.86
N TYR A 451 17.55 2.76 -8.03
CA TYR A 451 16.25 2.33 -7.52
C TYR A 451 15.53 3.42 -6.70
N THR A 452 16.26 4.17 -5.87
CA THR A 452 15.70 5.31 -5.13
C THR A 452 15.21 6.40 -6.08
N LYS A 453 15.95 6.68 -7.17
CA LYS A 453 15.51 7.63 -8.20
C LYS A 453 14.23 7.19 -8.87
N GLN A 454 14.12 5.91 -9.24
CA GLN A 454 12.90 5.33 -9.81
C GLN A 454 11.71 5.47 -8.87
N LEU A 455 11.87 5.17 -7.57
CA LEU A 455 10.81 5.36 -6.56
C LEU A 455 10.39 6.82 -6.43
N VAL A 456 11.36 7.75 -6.38
CA VAL A 456 11.07 9.19 -6.27
C VAL A 456 10.36 9.69 -7.53
N THR A 457 10.82 9.30 -8.71
CA THR A 457 10.20 9.67 -9.98
C THR A 457 8.77 9.12 -10.06
N ALA A 458 8.57 7.85 -9.74
CA ALA A 458 7.24 7.23 -9.77
C ALA A 458 6.26 7.86 -8.76
N ALA A 459 6.75 8.37 -7.64
CA ALA A 459 5.92 9.04 -6.64
C ALA A 459 5.71 10.55 -6.91
N SER A 460 6.41 11.13 -7.90
CA SER A 460 6.35 12.56 -8.19
C SER A 460 5.20 12.89 -9.14
N PRO A 461 4.49 14.03 -8.97
CA PRO A 461 3.52 14.51 -9.94
C PRO A 461 4.18 14.78 -11.30
N GLY A 462 3.45 14.53 -12.39
CA GLY A 462 3.95 14.75 -13.74
C GLY A 462 4.83 13.63 -14.30
N TRP A 463 4.87 12.47 -13.62
CA TRP A 463 5.62 11.32 -14.08
C TRP A 463 5.23 10.86 -15.51
N LEU A 464 3.94 10.92 -15.88
CA LEU A 464 3.49 10.57 -17.23
C LEU A 464 4.02 11.50 -18.31
N SER A 465 4.18 12.78 -18.02
CA SER A 465 4.78 13.75 -18.95
C SER A 465 6.26 13.44 -19.22
N SER A 466 7.00 12.98 -18.23
CA SER A 466 8.40 12.59 -18.38
C SER A 466 8.62 11.28 -19.18
N LEU A 467 7.59 10.44 -19.29
CA LEU A 467 7.63 9.27 -20.17
C LEU A 467 7.42 9.62 -21.64
N GLY A 468 6.55 10.61 -21.94
CA GLY A 468 6.33 11.09 -23.31
C GLY A 468 7.63 11.49 -23.99
N GLU A 469 8.47 12.24 -23.30
CA GLU A 469 9.81 12.65 -23.81
C GLU A 469 10.78 11.47 -24.02
N ASN A 470 10.61 10.38 -23.26
CA ASN A 470 11.44 9.17 -23.43
C ASN A 470 10.90 8.23 -24.52
N PHE A 471 9.60 8.27 -24.82
CA PHE A 471 9.02 7.50 -25.93
C PHE A 471 9.36 8.13 -27.28
N GLU A 472 9.28 9.44 -27.41
CA GLU A 472 9.68 10.15 -28.64
C GLU A 472 11.16 9.94 -28.95
N LYS A 473 12.05 9.94 -27.95
CA LYS A 473 13.48 9.64 -28.13
C LYS A 473 13.78 8.19 -28.48
N LYS A 474 12.91 7.23 -28.14
CA LYS A 474 13.09 5.82 -28.54
C LYS A 474 12.59 5.53 -29.95
N GLU A 475 11.59 6.24 -30.44
CA GLU A 475 11.15 6.13 -31.84
C GLU A 475 12.18 6.75 -32.78
N GLU A 476 12.79 7.88 -32.43
CA GLU A 476 13.90 8.48 -33.24
C GLU A 476 15.16 7.59 -33.30
N TYR A 477 15.40 6.69 -32.34
CA TYR A 477 16.54 5.77 -32.33
C TYR A 477 16.30 4.47 -33.11
N ASN A 478 15.03 4.10 -33.37
CA ASN A 478 14.67 2.90 -34.13
C ASN A 478 14.42 3.17 -35.62
N ASP A 479 14.36 4.46 -36.02
CA ASP A 479 14.20 4.88 -37.41
C ASP A 479 15.57 5.33 -38.07
N GLN A 480 16.67 5.12 -37.35
CA GLN A 480 18.04 5.24 -37.87
C GLN A 480 18.72 3.86 -37.96
#